data_e7073c8be90db834bd8614a60444ec0e
#
_entry.id   e7073c8be90db834bd8614a60444ec0e
#
_cell.length_a   1.000
_cell.length_b   1.000
_cell.length_c   1.000
_cell.angle_alpha   90.00
_cell.angle_beta   90.00
_cell.angle_gamma   90.00
#
_symmetry.space_group_name_H-M   'P 1'
#
loop_
_entity.id
_entity.type
_entity.pdbx_description
1 polymer ?
#
loop_
_entity_poly.entity_id
_entity_poly.type
_entity_poly.pdbx_seq_one_letter_code
_entity_poly.pdbx_strand_id
1 'polypeptide(L)'
;LGPKEVGEDEVVHPLKEVLRLATQADEDREQQNRLKEKDAFKICQKKIREHGLEMKLIDAEYTFDNNKVLFYFTADGRIDFRQLVKDLASIFKTRIELRQIGVRDETKILGGIGICGRCLCCHTYLSEFAPVSIRMAKEQNLSLNQTKISGVCGRLMCCLKNEQETYEELNRRLPGIGDTVTTPDGIQGNVQSVNVLRQLVKVVVEIGDEKEIQEFPVGELKFRSRKKKVKVSEQELKELKDLEDKKGDSKLDD
;
A
#
# COMPACT_ATOMS: atom_id res chain seq x y z
N LEU A 1 -9.19 -17.34 -5.35
CA LEU A 1 -7.85 -17.83 -5.03
C LEU A 1 -7.96 -19.34 -4.86
N GLY A 2 -7.14 -20.12 -5.60
CA GLY A 2 -7.09 -21.58 -5.47
C GLY A 2 -6.38 -22.00 -4.17
N PRO A 3 -6.43 -23.32 -3.84
CA PRO A 3 -5.73 -23.85 -2.68
C PRO A 3 -4.22 -23.57 -2.81
N LYS A 4 -3.61 -23.19 -1.70
CA LYS A 4 -2.16 -22.95 -1.60
C LYS A 4 -1.61 -23.81 -0.48
N GLU A 5 -0.54 -24.54 -0.76
CA GLU A 5 0.22 -25.23 0.28
C GLU A 5 1.02 -24.18 1.07
N VAL A 6 0.91 -24.23 2.38
CA VAL A 6 1.62 -23.33 3.30
C VAL A 6 2.36 -24.18 4.34
N GLY A 7 3.49 -23.69 4.82
CA GLY A 7 4.22 -24.31 5.93
C GLY A 7 3.40 -24.32 7.22
N GLU A 8 3.68 -25.26 8.12
CA GLU A 8 2.99 -25.34 9.42
C GLU A 8 3.11 -24.04 10.22
N ASP A 9 4.22 -23.33 10.11
CA ASP A 9 4.48 -22.05 10.78
C ASP A 9 3.65 -20.87 10.22
N GLU A 10 3.12 -21.01 9.01
CA GLU A 10 2.28 -20.00 8.35
C GLU A 10 0.78 -20.21 8.61
N VAL A 11 0.42 -21.30 9.29
CA VAL A 11 -0.98 -21.64 9.56
C VAL A 11 -1.53 -20.79 10.69
N VAL A 12 -2.55 -19.99 10.40
CA VAL A 12 -3.24 -19.15 11.40
C VAL A 12 -4.32 -19.96 12.12
N HIS A 13 -4.13 -20.18 13.42
CA HIS A 13 -5.11 -20.85 14.28
C HIS A 13 -6.11 -19.86 14.92
N PRO A 14 -7.37 -20.30 15.21
CA PRO A 14 -7.94 -21.62 14.96
C PRO A 14 -8.37 -21.83 13.51
N LEU A 15 -8.06 -23.00 12.98
CA LEU A 15 -8.54 -23.41 11.66
C LEU A 15 -10.06 -23.56 11.68
N LYS A 16 -10.71 -23.05 10.64
CA LYS A 16 -12.15 -23.26 10.43
C LYS A 16 -12.35 -24.49 9.58
N GLU A 17 -13.22 -25.38 10.05
CA GLU A 17 -13.56 -26.61 9.34
C GLU A 17 -14.30 -26.30 8.04
N VAL A 18 -13.92 -26.98 6.94
CA VAL A 18 -14.65 -26.97 5.69
C VAL A 18 -15.76 -28.01 5.78
N LEU A 19 -17.01 -27.56 5.83
CA LEU A 19 -18.17 -28.42 6.03
C LEU A 19 -18.48 -29.27 4.80
N ARG A 20 -18.51 -28.66 3.61
CA ARG A 20 -18.82 -29.31 2.33
C ARG A 20 -18.47 -28.40 1.14
N LEU A 21 -18.50 -28.93 -0.04
CA LEU A 21 -18.49 -28.15 -1.28
C LEU A 21 -19.81 -27.38 -1.46
N ALA A 22 -19.74 -26.22 -2.11
CA ALA A 22 -20.92 -25.44 -2.48
C ALA A 22 -21.78 -26.20 -3.48
N THR A 23 -23.09 -26.11 -3.31
CA THR A 23 -24.10 -26.66 -4.23
C THR A 23 -24.61 -25.56 -5.16
N GLN A 24 -25.31 -25.93 -6.23
CA GLN A 24 -25.97 -24.95 -7.12
C GLN A 24 -26.91 -24.00 -6.35
N ALA A 25 -27.62 -24.51 -5.35
CA ALA A 25 -28.49 -23.70 -4.50
C ALA A 25 -27.71 -22.66 -3.66
N ASP A 26 -26.47 -22.96 -3.28
CA ASP A 26 -25.60 -22.02 -2.57
C ASP A 26 -25.12 -20.90 -3.52
N GLU A 27 -24.78 -21.25 -4.75
CA GLU A 27 -24.40 -20.28 -5.79
C GLU A 27 -25.57 -19.36 -6.16
N ASP A 28 -26.77 -19.90 -6.33
CA ASP A 28 -27.97 -19.13 -6.60
C ASP A 28 -28.29 -18.16 -5.45
N ARG A 29 -28.11 -18.60 -4.20
CA ARG A 29 -28.26 -17.74 -3.01
C ARG A 29 -27.24 -16.61 -2.99
N GLU A 30 -25.99 -16.91 -3.28
CA GLU A 30 -24.92 -15.89 -3.36
C GLU A 30 -25.25 -14.84 -4.44
N GLN A 31 -25.70 -15.27 -5.63
CA GLN A 31 -26.09 -14.35 -6.68
C GLN A 31 -27.28 -13.45 -6.27
N GLN A 32 -28.27 -14.03 -5.58
CA GLN A 32 -29.38 -13.26 -5.04
C GLN A 32 -28.91 -12.24 -3.98
N ASN A 33 -27.97 -12.64 -3.11
CA ASN A 33 -27.41 -11.73 -2.11
C ASN A 33 -26.70 -10.56 -2.78
N ARG A 34 -25.89 -10.80 -3.80
CA ARG A 34 -25.22 -9.74 -4.57
C ARG A 34 -26.18 -8.74 -5.23
N LEU A 35 -27.36 -9.20 -5.65
CA LEU A 35 -28.39 -8.29 -6.17
C LEU A 35 -28.99 -7.43 -5.04
N LYS A 36 -29.30 -8.06 -3.89
CA LYS A 36 -29.80 -7.35 -2.71
C LYS A 36 -28.78 -6.34 -2.17
N GLU A 37 -27.50 -6.65 -2.20
CA GLU A 37 -26.39 -5.76 -1.78
C GLU A 37 -26.38 -4.47 -2.58
N LYS A 38 -26.55 -4.56 -3.91
CA LYS A 38 -26.62 -3.38 -4.78
C LYS A 38 -27.81 -2.48 -4.45
N ASP A 39 -28.94 -3.07 -4.12
CA ASP A 39 -30.12 -2.30 -3.73
C ASP A 39 -29.98 -1.74 -2.31
N ALA A 40 -29.43 -2.54 -1.38
CA ALA A 40 -29.12 -2.08 -0.03
C ALA A 40 -28.13 -0.91 -0.04
N PHE A 41 -27.11 -0.96 -0.89
CA PHE A 41 -26.17 0.15 -1.07
C PHE A 41 -26.88 1.45 -1.49
N LYS A 42 -27.75 1.39 -2.51
CA LYS A 42 -28.50 2.57 -2.97
C LYS A 42 -29.40 3.14 -1.88
N ILE A 43 -30.11 2.27 -1.17
CA ILE A 43 -31.02 2.67 -0.07
C ILE A 43 -30.23 3.33 1.06
N CYS A 44 -29.11 2.70 1.48
CA CYS A 44 -28.26 3.25 2.53
C CYS A 44 -27.66 4.61 2.11
N GLN A 45 -27.16 4.73 0.89
CA GLN A 45 -26.62 5.98 0.36
C GLN A 45 -27.66 7.11 0.35
N LYS A 46 -28.93 6.79 0.00
CA LYS A 46 -30.04 7.75 0.06
C LYS A 46 -30.29 8.19 1.50
N LYS A 47 -30.33 7.24 2.45
CA LYS A 47 -30.55 7.52 3.88
C LYS A 47 -29.42 8.34 4.50
N ILE A 48 -28.17 8.07 4.16
CA ILE A 48 -27.02 8.89 4.58
C ILE A 48 -27.20 10.36 4.17
N ARG A 49 -27.66 10.60 2.93
CA ARG A 49 -27.93 11.96 2.44
C ARG A 49 -29.13 12.61 3.17
N GLU A 50 -30.21 11.87 3.42
CA GLU A 50 -31.38 12.35 4.16
C GLU A 50 -31.02 12.76 5.59
N HIS A 51 -30.13 12.05 6.24
CA HIS A 51 -29.65 12.37 7.59
C HIS A 51 -28.50 13.41 7.61
N GLY A 52 -28.00 13.84 6.45
CA GLY A 52 -26.91 14.82 6.35
C GLY A 52 -25.61 14.36 7.01
N LEU A 53 -25.31 13.04 6.97
CA LEU A 53 -24.11 12.48 7.60
C LEU A 53 -22.88 12.64 6.69
N GLU A 54 -21.79 13.16 7.26
CA GLU A 54 -20.50 13.32 6.56
C GLU A 54 -19.72 12.01 6.52
N MET A 55 -20.27 11.02 5.83
CA MET A 55 -19.67 9.71 5.64
C MET A 55 -19.82 9.24 4.20
N LYS A 56 -18.83 8.49 3.72
CA LYS A 56 -18.86 7.89 2.39
C LYS A 56 -19.10 6.40 2.50
N LEU A 57 -20.22 5.92 1.99
CA LEU A 57 -20.50 4.48 1.89
C LEU A 57 -19.60 3.87 0.81
N ILE A 58 -18.91 2.79 1.14
CA ILE A 58 -17.98 2.11 0.26
C ILE A 58 -18.56 0.82 -0.29
N ASP A 59 -19.15 0.00 0.59
CA ASP A 59 -19.70 -1.30 0.20
C ASP A 59 -20.83 -1.73 1.13
N ALA A 60 -21.62 -2.73 0.68
CA ALA A 60 -22.68 -3.37 1.45
C ALA A 60 -22.63 -4.87 1.21
N GLU A 61 -22.63 -5.67 2.28
CA GLU A 61 -22.48 -7.12 2.24
C GLU A 61 -23.58 -7.79 3.06
N TYR A 62 -24.24 -8.78 2.48
CA TYR A 62 -25.14 -9.68 3.21
C TYR A 62 -24.36 -10.91 3.67
N THR A 63 -24.57 -11.32 4.93
CA THR A 63 -24.10 -12.66 5.34
C THR A 63 -24.86 -13.72 4.54
N PHE A 64 -24.20 -14.86 4.28
CA PHE A 64 -24.76 -15.93 3.44
C PHE A 64 -26.16 -16.41 3.92
N ASP A 65 -26.39 -16.40 5.23
CA ASP A 65 -27.68 -16.74 5.87
C ASP A 65 -28.73 -15.61 5.83
N ASN A 66 -28.38 -14.45 5.31
CA ASN A 66 -29.19 -13.22 5.29
C ASN A 66 -29.64 -12.68 6.67
N ASN A 67 -28.99 -13.10 7.75
CA ASN A 67 -29.31 -12.66 9.11
C ASN A 67 -28.72 -11.29 9.46
N LYS A 68 -27.74 -10.83 8.67
CA LYS A 68 -27.05 -9.57 8.90
C LYS A 68 -26.72 -8.87 7.59
N VAL A 69 -26.74 -7.53 7.62
CA VAL A 69 -26.19 -6.65 6.58
C VAL A 69 -25.08 -5.81 7.18
N LEU A 70 -23.91 -5.84 6.55
CA LEU A 70 -22.77 -5.03 6.89
C LEU A 70 -22.68 -3.88 5.89
N PHE A 71 -22.44 -2.67 6.38
CA PHE A 71 -22.17 -1.49 5.55
C PHE A 71 -20.79 -0.97 5.90
N TYR A 72 -19.92 -0.92 4.93
CA TYR A 72 -18.56 -0.40 5.06
C TYR A 72 -18.52 1.06 4.66
N PHE A 73 -17.95 1.90 5.51
CA PHE A 73 -17.88 3.33 5.23
C PHE A 73 -16.57 3.96 5.69
N THR A 74 -16.23 5.11 5.10
CA THR A 74 -15.14 5.98 5.56
C THR A 74 -15.69 7.31 6.04
N ALA A 75 -15.06 7.91 7.05
CA ALA A 75 -15.38 9.22 7.58
C ALA A 75 -14.14 9.83 8.25
N ASP A 76 -14.04 11.16 8.25
CA ASP A 76 -12.90 11.87 8.84
C ASP A 76 -12.95 11.96 10.38
N GLY A 77 -14.03 11.50 10.99
CA GLY A 77 -14.23 11.53 12.43
C GLY A 77 -15.28 10.55 12.91
N ARG A 78 -15.66 10.72 14.18
CA ARG A 78 -16.72 9.91 14.80
C ARG A 78 -18.09 10.39 14.35
N ILE A 79 -18.88 9.52 13.73
CA ILE A 79 -20.22 9.80 13.22
C ILE A 79 -21.28 9.22 14.18
N ASP A 80 -22.34 9.98 14.44
CA ASP A 80 -23.52 9.47 15.14
C ASP A 80 -24.54 8.93 14.13
N PHE A 81 -24.52 7.65 13.93
CA PHE A 81 -25.37 6.92 12.99
C PHE A 81 -26.56 6.20 13.64
N ARG A 82 -26.92 6.52 14.91
CA ARG A 82 -28.00 5.81 15.64
C ARG A 82 -29.36 5.88 14.94
N GLN A 83 -29.70 7.03 14.36
CA GLN A 83 -30.95 7.17 13.61
C GLN A 83 -30.90 6.44 12.27
N LEU A 84 -29.77 6.54 11.58
CA LEU A 84 -29.54 5.79 10.32
C LEU A 84 -29.73 4.28 10.53
N VAL A 85 -29.16 3.71 11.62
CA VAL A 85 -29.31 2.28 11.93
C VAL A 85 -30.76 1.90 12.15
N LYS A 86 -31.54 2.73 12.88
CA LYS A 86 -32.98 2.47 13.11
C LYS A 86 -33.76 2.45 11.81
N ASP A 87 -33.53 3.42 10.92
CA ASP A 87 -34.19 3.50 9.64
C ASP A 87 -33.83 2.30 8.75
N LEU A 88 -32.55 1.95 8.67
CA LEU A 88 -32.09 0.79 7.89
C LEU A 88 -32.66 -0.53 8.46
N ALA A 89 -32.70 -0.68 9.79
CA ALA A 89 -33.28 -1.86 10.43
C ALA A 89 -34.79 -1.99 10.15
N SER A 90 -35.51 -0.89 10.10
CA SER A 90 -36.94 -0.89 9.74
C SER A 90 -37.19 -1.31 8.29
N ILE A 91 -36.30 -0.95 7.36
CA ILE A 91 -36.39 -1.28 5.93
C ILE A 91 -36.00 -2.72 5.66
N PHE A 92 -34.82 -3.14 6.16
CA PHE A 92 -34.27 -4.46 5.84
C PHE A 92 -34.77 -5.58 6.74
N LYS A 93 -35.33 -5.25 7.92
CA LYS A 93 -35.82 -6.21 8.94
C LYS A 93 -34.78 -7.25 9.35
N THR A 94 -33.51 -6.87 9.26
CA THR A 94 -32.33 -7.70 9.60
C THR A 94 -31.40 -6.92 10.53
N ARG A 95 -30.44 -7.60 11.11
CA ARG A 95 -29.42 -6.93 11.94
C ARG A 95 -28.50 -6.08 11.05
N ILE A 96 -28.41 -4.79 11.36
CA ILE A 96 -27.55 -3.84 10.66
C ILE A 96 -26.24 -3.67 11.44
N GLU A 97 -25.12 -3.72 10.75
CA GLU A 97 -23.79 -3.45 11.29
C GLU A 97 -23.09 -2.42 10.39
N LEU A 98 -22.69 -1.30 10.95
CA LEU A 98 -21.92 -0.26 10.28
C LEU A 98 -20.47 -0.37 10.71
N ARG A 99 -19.55 -0.56 9.76
CA ARG A 99 -18.11 -0.66 9.98
C ARG A 99 -17.39 0.49 9.32
N GLN A 100 -16.73 1.29 10.13
CA GLN A 100 -15.78 2.26 9.62
C GLN A 100 -14.51 1.54 9.19
N ILE A 101 -14.03 1.83 7.98
CA ILE A 101 -12.81 1.26 7.40
C ILE A 101 -11.81 2.37 7.11
N GLY A 102 -10.53 2.00 7.09
CA GLY A 102 -9.45 2.93 6.75
C GLY A 102 -9.38 3.22 5.24
N VAL A 103 -8.74 4.34 4.88
CA VAL A 103 -8.59 4.77 3.46
C VAL A 103 -7.84 3.74 2.59
N ARG A 104 -6.98 2.92 3.18
CA ARG A 104 -6.29 1.84 2.46
C ARG A 104 -7.23 0.68 2.17
N ASP A 105 -8.10 0.32 3.12
CA ASP A 105 -9.10 -0.73 2.94
C ASP A 105 -10.17 -0.31 1.94
N GLU A 106 -10.59 0.96 1.97
CA GLU A 106 -11.41 1.55 0.90
C GLU A 106 -10.77 1.34 -0.46
N THR A 107 -9.49 1.71 -0.60
CA THR A 107 -8.74 1.56 -1.85
C THR A 107 -8.59 0.08 -2.25
N LYS A 108 -8.45 -0.83 -1.27
CA LYS A 108 -8.39 -2.28 -1.49
C LYS A 108 -9.71 -2.82 -2.04
N ILE A 109 -10.85 -2.36 -1.53
CA ILE A 109 -12.18 -2.77 -1.99
C ILE A 109 -12.46 -2.22 -3.39
N LEU A 110 -12.25 -0.93 -3.61
CA LEU A 110 -12.55 -0.27 -4.88
C LEU A 110 -11.62 -0.70 -6.01
N GLY A 111 -10.39 -1.08 -5.68
CA GLY A 111 -9.37 -1.40 -6.67
C GLY A 111 -8.88 -0.17 -7.45
N GLY A 112 -8.24 -0.43 -8.59
CA GLY A 112 -7.74 0.60 -9.49
C GLY A 112 -6.34 0.32 -10.03
N ILE A 113 -5.74 1.34 -10.65
CA ILE A 113 -4.41 1.27 -11.27
C ILE A 113 -3.47 2.20 -10.50
N GLY A 114 -2.30 1.68 -10.13
CA GLY A 114 -1.24 2.45 -9.49
C GLY A 114 -0.47 3.36 -10.45
N ILE A 115 0.37 4.23 -9.91
CA ILE A 115 1.27 5.10 -10.72
C ILE A 115 2.25 4.29 -11.60
N CYS A 116 2.49 3.03 -11.27
CA CYS A 116 3.30 2.09 -12.03
C CYS A 116 2.56 1.47 -13.24
N GLY A 117 1.27 1.80 -13.46
CA GLY A 117 0.43 1.24 -14.54
C GLY A 117 -0.10 -0.17 -14.28
N ARG A 118 0.14 -0.76 -13.10
CA ARG A 118 -0.39 -2.08 -12.70
C ARG A 118 -1.58 -1.92 -11.76
N CYS A 119 -2.41 -2.97 -11.68
CA CYS A 119 -3.45 -3.05 -10.64
C CYS A 119 -2.84 -2.85 -9.25
N LEU A 120 -3.60 -2.23 -8.35
CA LEU A 120 -3.13 -1.93 -6.99
C LEU A 120 -2.70 -3.20 -6.27
N CYS A 121 -1.52 -3.17 -5.64
CA CYS A 121 -0.95 -4.30 -4.89
C CYS A 121 -1.91 -4.77 -3.78
N CYS A 122 -2.54 -3.83 -3.06
CA CYS A 122 -3.51 -4.13 -2.01
C CYS A 122 -4.78 -4.80 -2.52
N HIS A 123 -5.19 -4.55 -3.77
CA HIS A 123 -6.36 -5.19 -4.38
C HIS A 123 -6.04 -6.59 -4.95
N THR A 124 -4.78 -6.86 -5.30
CA THR A 124 -4.38 -8.11 -5.98
C THR A 124 -3.77 -9.14 -5.04
N TYR A 125 -2.52 -8.93 -4.60
CA TYR A 125 -1.75 -9.96 -3.89
C TYR A 125 -1.33 -9.56 -2.46
N LEU A 126 -1.28 -8.26 -2.14
CA LEU A 126 -0.81 -7.80 -0.84
C LEU A 126 -1.99 -7.69 0.12
N SER A 127 -2.24 -8.75 0.88
CA SER A 127 -3.33 -8.83 1.86
C SER A 127 -2.98 -8.17 3.19
N GLU A 128 -1.71 -8.26 3.60
CA GLU A 128 -1.21 -7.75 4.88
C GLU A 128 -0.33 -6.52 4.69
N PHE A 129 -0.38 -5.60 5.65
CA PHE A 129 0.35 -4.33 5.59
C PHE A 129 1.35 -4.23 6.74
N ALA A 130 2.64 -4.22 6.37
CA ALA A 130 3.70 -3.88 7.30
C ALA A 130 3.95 -2.37 7.31
N PRO A 131 4.45 -1.79 8.42
CA PRO A 131 4.81 -0.38 8.50
C PRO A 131 5.81 0.01 7.42
N VAL A 132 5.55 1.14 6.76
CA VAL A 132 6.40 1.71 5.71
C VAL A 132 7.07 2.96 6.25
N SER A 133 8.36 3.14 5.97
CA SER A 133 9.12 4.31 6.39
C SER A 133 9.68 5.08 5.19
N ILE A 134 9.86 6.37 5.38
CA ILE A 134 10.48 7.28 4.40
C ILE A 134 11.92 6.85 4.06
N ARG A 135 12.60 6.24 5.03
CA ARG A 135 13.93 5.68 4.82
C ARG A 135 13.95 4.66 3.68
N MET A 136 12.90 3.83 3.56
CA MET A 136 12.78 2.85 2.46
C MET A 136 12.72 3.57 1.10
N ALA A 137 11.99 4.69 1.00
CA ALA A 137 11.95 5.48 -0.22
C ALA A 137 13.34 6.04 -0.61
N LYS A 138 14.12 6.51 0.37
CA LYS A 138 15.52 6.95 0.14
C LYS A 138 16.44 5.80 -0.31
N GLU A 139 16.33 4.65 0.33
CA GLU A 139 17.13 3.46 0.00
C GLU A 139 16.81 2.93 -1.41
N GLN A 140 15.58 3.20 -1.89
CA GLN A 140 15.12 2.88 -3.24
C GLN A 140 15.36 4.02 -4.25
N ASN A 141 16.11 5.06 -3.87
CA ASN A 141 16.42 6.22 -4.70
C ASN A 141 15.19 6.97 -5.23
N LEU A 142 14.07 6.94 -4.49
CA LEU A 142 12.90 7.72 -4.84
C LEU A 142 13.01 9.16 -4.32
N SER A 143 12.53 10.09 -5.13
CA SER A 143 12.37 11.49 -4.71
C SER A 143 11.38 11.53 -3.52
N LEU A 144 11.72 12.28 -2.47
CA LEU A 144 10.85 12.45 -1.29
C LEU A 144 9.64 13.38 -1.56
N ASN A 145 9.28 13.59 -2.80
CA ASN A 145 8.05 14.29 -3.15
C ASN A 145 6.85 13.40 -2.79
N GLN A 146 5.94 13.92 -1.97
CA GLN A 146 4.74 13.21 -1.51
C GLN A 146 3.94 12.57 -2.65
N THR A 147 3.80 13.27 -3.78
CA THR A 147 3.08 12.74 -4.94
C THR A 147 3.71 11.50 -5.57
N LYS A 148 5.02 11.28 -5.34
CA LYS A 148 5.76 10.14 -5.89
C LYS A 148 5.93 8.98 -4.90
N ILE A 149 5.82 9.23 -3.60
CA ILE A 149 5.98 8.19 -2.56
C ILE A 149 4.65 7.78 -1.92
N SER A 150 3.55 8.51 -2.20
CA SER A 150 2.21 8.16 -1.72
C SER A 150 1.45 7.33 -2.74
N GLY A 151 0.74 6.33 -2.26
CA GLY A 151 -0.20 5.55 -3.06
C GLY A 151 -1.51 6.30 -3.32
N VAL A 152 -2.41 5.69 -4.08
CA VAL A 152 -3.76 6.21 -4.37
C VAL A 152 -4.56 6.47 -3.09
N CYS A 153 -4.32 5.68 -2.03
CA CYS A 153 -4.93 5.84 -0.71
C CYS A 153 -4.40 7.07 0.09
N GLY A 154 -3.43 7.82 -0.44
CA GLY A 154 -2.81 8.96 0.22
C GLY A 154 -1.76 8.62 1.29
N ARG A 155 -1.58 7.35 1.65
CA ARG A 155 -0.52 6.88 2.55
C ARG A 155 0.72 6.44 1.77
N LEU A 156 1.87 6.26 2.46
CA LEU A 156 3.08 5.75 1.81
C LEU A 156 2.81 4.44 1.06
N MET A 157 3.43 4.30 -0.12
CA MET A 157 3.23 3.13 -0.98
C MET A 157 3.66 1.85 -0.29
N CYS A 158 2.76 0.86 -0.20
CA CYS A 158 3.03 -0.44 0.41
C CYS A 158 4.08 -1.26 -0.36
N CYS A 159 4.23 -1.04 -1.68
CA CYS A 159 5.28 -1.68 -2.48
C CYS A 159 6.70 -1.32 -2.01
N LEU A 160 6.92 -0.16 -1.38
CA LEU A 160 8.22 0.20 -0.79
C LEU A 160 8.70 -0.86 0.20
N LYS A 161 7.82 -1.34 1.08
CA LYS A 161 8.17 -2.40 2.03
C LYS A 161 8.32 -3.75 1.33
N ASN A 162 7.44 -4.06 0.38
CA ASN A 162 7.46 -5.32 -0.36
C ASN A 162 8.75 -5.51 -1.17
N GLU A 163 9.33 -4.41 -1.69
CA GLU A 163 10.55 -4.43 -2.51
C GLU A 163 11.83 -4.17 -1.69
N GLN A 164 11.71 -3.82 -0.39
CA GLN A 164 12.81 -3.35 0.44
C GLN A 164 13.99 -4.33 0.50
N GLU A 165 13.71 -5.61 0.71
CA GLU A 165 14.77 -6.64 0.83
C GLU A 165 15.60 -6.77 -0.45
N THR A 166 14.93 -6.73 -1.60
CA THR A 166 15.59 -6.75 -2.91
C THR A 166 16.51 -5.54 -3.09
N TYR A 167 16.01 -4.34 -2.75
CA TYR A 167 16.84 -3.13 -2.83
C TYR A 167 17.99 -3.13 -1.84
N GLU A 168 17.82 -3.64 -0.62
CA GLU A 168 18.90 -3.78 0.35
C GLU A 168 20.00 -4.73 -0.15
N GLU A 169 19.63 -5.87 -0.74
CA GLU A 169 20.59 -6.81 -1.30
C GLU A 169 21.38 -6.20 -2.46
N LEU A 170 20.67 -5.57 -3.40
CA LEU A 170 21.29 -4.94 -4.56
C LEU A 170 22.20 -3.77 -4.17
N ASN A 171 21.77 -2.93 -3.21
CA ASN A 171 22.56 -1.82 -2.69
C ASN A 171 23.85 -2.24 -1.99
N ARG A 172 23.91 -3.46 -1.41
CA ARG A 172 25.15 -3.97 -0.80
C ARG A 172 26.29 -4.14 -1.82
N ARG A 173 25.95 -4.29 -3.09
CA ARG A 173 26.90 -4.49 -4.20
C ARG A 173 27.32 -3.18 -4.86
N LEU A 174 26.77 -2.04 -4.47
CA LEU A 174 26.95 -0.76 -5.12
C LEU A 174 27.78 0.21 -4.27
N PRO A 175 28.58 1.10 -4.90
CA PRO A 175 29.22 2.20 -4.21
C PRO A 175 28.16 3.26 -3.79
N GLY A 176 28.47 4.06 -2.80
CA GLY A 176 27.62 5.18 -2.39
C GLY A 176 27.81 6.40 -3.30
N ILE A 177 26.77 7.22 -3.40
CA ILE A 177 26.88 8.53 -4.07
C ILE A 177 27.99 9.36 -3.37
N GLY A 178 28.90 9.93 -4.15
CA GLY A 178 30.08 10.65 -3.69
C GLY A 178 31.26 9.79 -3.26
N ASP A 179 31.18 8.47 -3.38
CA ASP A 179 32.36 7.60 -3.16
C ASP A 179 33.30 7.69 -4.36
N THR A 180 34.61 7.56 -4.10
CA THR A 180 35.62 7.48 -5.15
C THR A 180 35.74 6.04 -5.65
N VAL A 181 35.69 5.87 -6.96
CA VAL A 181 35.80 4.57 -7.65
C VAL A 181 36.90 4.65 -8.70
N THR A 182 37.49 3.50 -9.05
CA THR A 182 38.45 3.40 -10.14
C THR A 182 37.78 2.70 -11.32
N THR A 183 37.82 3.32 -12.49
CA THR A 183 37.27 2.79 -13.75
C THR A 183 38.16 1.66 -14.29
N PRO A 184 37.68 0.88 -15.29
CA PRO A 184 38.51 -0.14 -15.95
C PRO A 184 39.79 0.41 -16.54
N ASP A 185 39.79 1.65 -17.01
CA ASP A 185 40.93 2.36 -17.59
C ASP A 185 41.92 2.86 -16.53
N GLY A 186 41.64 2.61 -15.24
CA GLY A 186 42.52 3.03 -14.13
C GLY A 186 42.32 4.48 -13.68
N ILE A 187 41.37 5.20 -14.26
CA ILE A 187 41.08 6.60 -13.89
C ILE A 187 40.23 6.61 -12.62
N GLN A 188 40.55 7.52 -11.69
CA GLN A 188 39.74 7.76 -10.51
C GLN A 188 38.60 8.73 -10.83
N GLY A 189 37.38 8.40 -10.38
CA GLY A 189 36.23 9.27 -10.51
C GLY A 189 35.31 9.22 -9.30
N ASN A 190 34.40 10.16 -9.21
CA ASN A 190 33.43 10.25 -8.12
C ASN A 190 32.03 9.80 -8.60
N VAL A 191 31.37 8.97 -7.78
CA VAL A 191 30.03 8.48 -8.07
C VAL A 191 29.02 9.63 -8.00
N GLN A 192 28.36 9.94 -9.11
CA GLN A 192 27.32 10.95 -9.20
C GLN A 192 25.94 10.37 -8.90
N SER A 193 25.60 9.22 -9.51
CA SER A 193 24.32 8.55 -9.31
C SER A 193 24.45 7.05 -9.52
N VAL A 194 23.49 6.31 -8.97
CA VAL A 194 23.47 4.85 -9.00
C VAL A 194 22.10 4.36 -9.44
N ASN A 195 22.07 3.46 -10.41
CA ASN A 195 20.85 2.74 -10.78
C ASN A 195 20.88 1.35 -10.12
N VAL A 196 20.12 1.21 -9.05
CA VAL A 196 20.14 0.00 -8.21
C VAL A 196 19.70 -1.24 -8.99
N LEU A 197 18.60 -1.15 -9.75
CA LEU A 197 18.03 -2.30 -10.45
C LEU A 197 18.88 -2.75 -11.64
N ARG A 198 19.47 -1.81 -12.37
CA ARG A 198 20.35 -2.12 -13.52
C ARG A 198 21.79 -2.38 -13.12
N GLN A 199 22.15 -2.14 -11.84
CA GLN A 199 23.53 -2.23 -11.35
C GLN A 199 24.52 -1.37 -12.15
N LEU A 200 24.06 -0.14 -12.55
CA LEU A 200 24.84 0.83 -13.30
C LEU A 200 25.20 2.02 -12.42
N VAL A 201 26.41 2.53 -12.60
CA VAL A 201 26.94 3.64 -11.81
C VAL A 201 27.41 4.75 -12.76
N LYS A 202 26.90 5.97 -12.55
CA LYS A 202 27.41 7.16 -13.24
C LYS A 202 28.55 7.76 -12.44
N VAL A 203 29.68 7.85 -13.08
CA VAL A 203 30.93 8.34 -12.49
C VAL A 203 31.35 9.61 -13.21
N VAL A 204 31.69 10.64 -12.45
CA VAL A 204 32.35 11.84 -12.96
C VAL A 204 33.85 11.55 -12.98
N VAL A 205 34.44 11.47 -14.14
CA VAL A 205 35.88 11.31 -14.36
C VAL A 205 36.48 12.63 -14.84
N GLU A 206 37.70 12.92 -14.41
CA GLU A 206 38.46 14.08 -14.89
C GLU A 206 39.49 13.61 -15.91
N ILE A 207 39.32 14.00 -17.17
CA ILE A 207 40.23 13.67 -18.26
C ILE A 207 40.85 14.99 -18.76
N GLY A 208 42.09 15.25 -18.31
CA GLY A 208 42.73 16.55 -18.53
C GLY A 208 42.05 17.65 -17.71
N ASP A 209 41.59 18.72 -18.37
CA ASP A 209 40.87 19.84 -17.74
C ASP A 209 39.34 19.72 -17.85
N GLU A 210 38.82 18.66 -18.43
CA GLU A 210 37.38 18.46 -18.64
C GLU A 210 36.82 17.38 -17.70
N LYS A 211 35.56 17.59 -17.26
CA LYS A 211 34.81 16.63 -16.46
C LYS A 211 33.79 15.94 -17.33
N GLU A 212 33.93 14.64 -17.46
CA GLU A 212 32.99 13.81 -18.18
C GLU A 212 32.17 12.91 -17.24
N ILE A 213 30.91 12.66 -17.60
CA ILE A 213 30.05 11.71 -16.92
C ILE A 213 29.99 10.44 -17.76
N GLN A 214 30.51 9.36 -17.23
CA GLN A 214 30.48 8.07 -17.89
C GLN A 214 29.67 7.05 -17.04
N GLU A 215 29.02 6.09 -17.72
CA GLU A 215 28.20 5.08 -17.06
C GLU A 215 28.87 3.71 -17.18
N PHE A 216 29.06 3.06 -16.02
CA PHE A 216 29.75 1.77 -15.93
C PHE A 216 28.89 0.74 -15.22
N PRO A 217 28.94 -0.56 -15.62
CA PRO A 217 28.45 -1.66 -14.79
C PRO A 217 29.26 -1.76 -13.50
N VAL A 218 28.60 -2.03 -12.38
CA VAL A 218 29.28 -2.10 -11.07
C VAL A 218 30.41 -3.12 -11.02
N GLY A 219 30.30 -4.22 -11.78
CA GLY A 219 31.32 -5.28 -11.84
C GLY A 219 32.66 -4.85 -12.43
N GLU A 220 32.69 -3.76 -13.21
CA GLU A 220 33.89 -3.21 -13.83
C GLU A 220 34.60 -2.17 -12.95
N LEU A 221 33.93 -1.68 -11.90
CA LEU A 221 34.45 -0.66 -11.01
C LEU A 221 35.16 -1.25 -9.80
N LYS A 222 36.30 -0.69 -9.43
CA LYS A 222 37.01 -1.03 -8.19
C LYS A 222 36.73 0.03 -7.13
N PHE A 223 36.12 -0.37 -6.01
CA PHE A 223 35.80 0.53 -4.88
C PHE A 223 35.80 -0.20 -3.55
N ARG A 224 35.94 0.54 -2.45
CA ARG A 224 35.77 0.01 -1.09
C ARG A 224 34.30 0.12 -0.68
N SER A 225 33.63 -1.01 -0.50
CA SER A 225 32.28 -1.03 0.04
C SER A 225 32.26 -0.46 1.46
N ARG A 226 31.59 0.67 1.65
CA ARG A 226 31.29 1.24 2.98
C ARG A 226 29.83 0.96 3.31
N LYS A 227 29.56 0.31 4.47
CA LYS A 227 28.20 0.21 5.02
C LYS A 227 27.72 1.62 5.42
N LYS A 228 27.16 2.38 4.51
CA LYS A 228 26.51 3.67 4.84
C LYS A 228 25.11 3.39 5.38
N LYS A 229 24.86 3.76 6.65
CA LYS A 229 23.50 3.88 7.16
C LYS A 229 22.89 5.14 6.52
N VAL A 230 21.82 5.01 5.75
CA VAL A 230 21.07 6.14 5.21
C VAL A 230 20.48 6.93 6.39
N LYS A 231 20.94 8.17 6.55
CA LYS A 231 20.42 9.09 7.58
C LYS A 231 19.31 9.91 6.95
N VAL A 232 18.14 9.93 7.57
CA VAL A 232 17.05 10.86 7.27
C VAL A 232 17.23 12.05 8.20
N SER A 233 17.23 13.28 7.70
CA SER A 233 17.34 14.46 8.54
C SER A 233 16.06 14.67 9.36
N GLU A 234 16.18 15.25 10.56
CA GLU A 234 15.02 15.55 11.41
C GLU A 234 14.04 16.55 10.75
N GLN A 235 14.55 17.42 9.89
CA GLN A 235 13.73 18.36 9.13
C GLN A 235 12.86 17.66 8.10
N GLU A 236 13.42 16.73 7.31
CA GLU A 236 12.67 15.91 6.35
C GLU A 236 11.62 15.02 7.05
N LEU A 237 11.92 14.53 8.27
CA LEU A 237 10.97 13.77 9.08
C LEU A 237 9.81 14.64 9.59
N LYS A 238 10.07 15.89 9.97
CA LYS A 238 9.03 16.84 10.43
C LYS A 238 8.11 17.26 9.28
N GLU A 239 8.68 17.68 8.14
CA GLU A 239 7.90 18.10 6.97
C GLU A 239 6.93 17.01 6.50
N LEU A 240 7.33 15.74 6.57
CA LEU A 240 6.50 14.63 6.14
C LEU A 240 5.48 14.21 7.19
N LYS A 241 5.77 14.33 8.49
CA LYS A 241 4.78 14.14 9.55
C LYS A 241 3.69 15.22 9.49
N ASP A 242 4.07 16.48 9.30
CA ASP A 242 3.12 17.58 9.15
C ASP A 242 2.19 17.41 7.92
N LEU A 243 2.60 16.62 6.93
CA LEU A 243 1.80 16.28 5.75
C LEU A 243 0.89 15.06 5.98
N GLU A 244 1.28 14.12 6.83
CA GLU A 244 0.45 12.99 7.26
C GLU A 244 -0.67 13.45 8.20
N ASP A 245 -0.35 14.31 9.17
CA ASP A 245 -1.31 14.85 10.17
C ASP A 245 -2.39 15.75 9.54
N LYS A 246 -2.10 16.41 8.40
CA LYS A 246 -3.08 17.25 7.67
C LYS A 246 -4.13 16.47 6.89
N LYS A 247 -4.01 15.14 6.74
CA LYS A 247 -4.94 14.27 6.00
C LYS A 247 -5.59 13.18 6.86
N GLY A 248 -6.07 13.54 8.04
CA GLY A 248 -6.97 12.69 8.82
C GLY A 248 -6.26 11.60 9.61
N ASP A 249 -6.07 11.90 10.86
CA ASP A 249 -5.71 11.00 11.94
C ASP A 249 -6.88 10.04 12.23
N SER A 250 -7.00 8.95 11.49
CA SER A 250 -7.84 7.85 11.94
C SER A 250 -7.04 7.01 12.94
N LYS A 251 -7.17 7.32 14.22
CA LYS A 251 -6.71 6.48 15.36
C LYS A 251 -7.49 5.17 15.44
N LEU A 252 -7.42 4.33 14.41
CA LEU A 252 -8.16 3.06 14.32
C LEU A 252 -7.28 1.91 13.83
N ASP A 253 -5.96 2.05 13.92
CA ASP A 253 -5.01 0.96 13.65
C ASP A 253 -4.38 0.40 14.95
N ASP A 254 -5.21 0.25 16.04
CA ASP A 254 -4.91 -0.58 17.22
C ASP A 254 -5.98 -1.68 17.37
#